data_46aa704f4a0d7c601b13f52db794237e
#
_entry.id   46aa704f4a0d7c601b13f52db794237e
#
_cell.length_a   1.000
_cell.length_b   1.000
_cell.length_c   1.000
_cell.angle_alpha   90.00
_cell.angle_beta   90.00
_cell.angle_gamma   90.00
#
_symmetry.space_group_name_H-M   'P 1'
#
loop_
_entity.id
_entity.type
_entity.pdbx_description
1 polymer ?
#
loop_
_entity_poly.entity_id
_entity_poly.type
_entity_poly.pdbx_seq_one_letter_code
_entity_poly.pdbx_strand_id
1 'polypeptide(L)'
;MKRKTLTPLQEAQIRKIGDKLNAAYDYEIIPVQVMEESREKQCYANVDEKIRLSGGTVHYGWSVHFNDGYLIEAERHAIWENKQGELLCVTPHPQNYDTVIFISDNTPVDPQTDVDNVRMNITANPLVDDWIMIRNTLGDFYNRFSSSEQDARVRHPATTSIRRFKFFIVYCFKIVIYLKIILLSATPYISP
;
A
#
# COMPACT_ATOMS: atom_id res chain seq x y z
N MET A 1 -9.31 0.72 23.92
CA MET A 1 -9.08 0.66 22.46
C MET A 1 -10.42 0.74 21.73
N LYS A 2 -10.65 1.77 20.91
CA LYS A 2 -11.83 1.82 20.04
C LYS A 2 -11.55 0.93 18.84
N ARG A 3 -12.24 -0.23 18.73
CA ARG A 3 -12.20 -1.03 17.51
C ARG A 3 -12.73 -0.17 16.35
N LYS A 4 -11.98 -0.12 15.25
CA LYS A 4 -12.44 0.53 14.01
C LYS A 4 -13.66 -0.25 13.52
N THR A 5 -14.85 0.36 13.64
CA THR A 5 -16.09 -0.24 13.14
C THR A 5 -16.19 0.08 11.66
N LEU A 6 -16.19 -0.94 10.82
CA LEU A 6 -16.39 -0.80 9.37
C LEU A 6 -17.89 -0.72 9.07
N THR A 7 -18.25 0.04 8.06
CA THR A 7 -19.62 0.02 7.52
C THR A 7 -19.80 -1.22 6.63
N PRO A 8 -21.05 -1.71 6.44
CA PRO A 8 -21.31 -2.83 5.52
C PRO A 8 -20.77 -2.60 4.11
N LEU A 9 -20.78 -1.35 3.62
CA LEU A 9 -20.22 -0.99 2.34
C LEU A 9 -18.69 -1.16 2.32
N GLN A 10 -17.99 -0.72 3.37
CA GLN A 10 -16.54 -0.89 3.48
C GLN A 10 -16.16 -2.37 3.55
N GLU A 11 -16.89 -3.18 4.30
CA GLU A 11 -16.68 -4.63 4.33
C GLU A 11 -16.83 -5.28 2.95
N ALA A 12 -17.89 -4.91 2.22
CA ALA A 12 -18.09 -5.41 0.86
C ALA A 12 -16.95 -4.99 -0.10
N GLN A 13 -16.41 -3.78 0.07
CA GLN A 13 -15.27 -3.30 -0.71
C GLN A 13 -13.97 -4.02 -0.35
N ILE A 14 -13.75 -4.34 0.93
CA ILE A 14 -12.59 -5.13 1.37
C ILE A 14 -12.66 -6.55 0.79
N ARG A 15 -13.82 -7.19 0.79
CA ARG A 15 -13.98 -8.52 0.17
C ARG A 15 -13.71 -8.49 -1.32
N LYS A 16 -14.19 -7.47 -2.04
CA LYS A 16 -13.90 -7.31 -3.48
C LYS A 16 -12.41 -7.15 -3.78
N ILE A 17 -11.66 -6.41 -2.97
CA ILE A 17 -10.21 -6.34 -3.18
C ILE A 17 -9.54 -7.65 -2.79
N GLY A 18 -10.04 -8.37 -1.77
CA GLY A 18 -9.62 -9.73 -1.45
C GLY A 18 -9.80 -10.70 -2.61
N ASP A 19 -10.95 -10.66 -3.29
CA ASP A 19 -11.20 -11.44 -4.52
C ASP A 19 -10.18 -11.10 -5.62
N LYS A 20 -9.87 -9.81 -5.78
CA LYS A 20 -8.87 -9.34 -6.76
C LYS A 20 -7.45 -9.81 -6.44
N LEU A 21 -7.15 -10.02 -5.16
CA LEU A 21 -5.90 -10.60 -4.68
C LEU A 21 -5.84 -12.12 -4.79
N ASN A 22 -6.94 -12.79 -5.14
CA ASN A 22 -7.15 -14.23 -5.00
C ASN A 22 -6.86 -14.72 -3.57
N ALA A 23 -7.21 -13.92 -2.57
CA ALA A 23 -6.96 -14.23 -1.18
C ALA A 23 -7.78 -15.44 -0.72
N ALA A 24 -7.12 -16.38 -0.04
CA ALA A 24 -7.75 -17.58 0.51
C ALA A 24 -8.49 -17.29 1.83
N TYR A 25 -8.23 -16.16 2.46
CA TYR A 25 -8.73 -15.78 3.78
C TYR A 25 -9.50 -14.47 3.73
N ASP A 26 -10.50 -14.33 4.62
CA ASP A 26 -11.18 -13.06 4.85
C ASP A 26 -10.23 -12.08 5.58
N TYR A 27 -10.64 -10.83 5.70
CA TYR A 27 -9.85 -9.81 6.39
C TYR A 27 -9.96 -9.93 7.91
N GLU A 28 -8.94 -9.46 8.59
CA GLU A 28 -8.89 -9.29 10.05
C GLU A 28 -8.55 -7.83 10.41
N ILE A 29 -8.97 -7.40 11.61
CA ILE A 29 -8.57 -6.11 12.19
C ILE A 29 -7.45 -6.37 13.18
N ILE A 30 -6.23 -6.06 12.79
CA ILE A 30 -5.02 -6.33 13.57
C ILE A 30 -4.62 -5.08 14.37
N PRO A 31 -4.34 -5.21 15.69
CA PRO A 31 -3.84 -4.09 16.48
C PRO A 31 -2.45 -3.63 16.02
N VAL A 32 -2.18 -2.34 16.19
CA VAL A 32 -0.87 -1.73 15.93
C VAL A 32 -0.19 -1.42 17.26
N GLN A 33 1.02 -1.90 17.44
CA GLN A 33 1.88 -1.57 18.57
C GLN A 33 3.31 -1.33 18.08
N VAL A 34 3.61 -0.08 17.82
CA VAL A 34 4.91 0.36 17.28
C VAL A 34 5.99 0.21 18.35
N MET A 35 7.16 -0.30 17.95
CA MET A 35 8.37 -0.28 18.78
C MET A 35 9.12 1.04 18.57
N GLU A 36 9.97 1.43 19.52
CA GLU A 36 10.71 2.70 19.48
C GLU A 36 11.58 2.84 18.21
N GLU A 37 12.21 1.74 17.79
CA GLU A 37 13.10 1.70 16.63
C GLU A 37 12.39 1.46 15.30
N SER A 38 11.07 1.16 15.31
CA SER A 38 10.31 0.88 14.10
C SER A 38 10.22 2.09 13.18
N ARG A 39 10.31 1.84 11.88
CA ARG A 39 10.27 2.86 10.84
C ARG A 39 9.14 2.64 9.88
N GLU A 40 8.54 3.73 9.40
CA GLU A 40 7.54 3.70 8.33
C GLU A 40 8.10 3.01 7.08
N LYS A 41 7.25 2.26 6.36
CA LYS A 41 7.57 1.57 5.11
C LYS A 41 8.69 0.52 5.22
N GLN A 42 9.01 0.07 6.43
CA GLN A 42 10.03 -0.96 6.66
C GLN A 42 9.43 -2.17 7.41
N CYS A 43 8.25 -2.63 6.99
CA CYS A 43 7.51 -3.66 7.71
C CYS A 43 8.34 -4.94 7.92
N TYR A 44 9.09 -5.40 6.92
CA TYR A 44 9.94 -6.59 7.03
C TYR A 44 11.04 -6.41 8.09
N ALA A 45 11.79 -5.30 8.03
CA ALA A 45 12.86 -5.02 8.99
C ALA A 45 12.31 -4.82 10.41
N ASN A 46 11.16 -4.16 10.57
CA ASN A 46 10.51 -3.99 11.87
C ASN A 46 10.07 -5.33 12.46
N VAL A 47 9.54 -6.24 11.65
CA VAL A 47 9.13 -7.58 12.09
C VAL A 47 10.35 -8.42 12.44
N ASP A 48 11.41 -8.41 11.64
CA ASP A 48 12.65 -9.11 11.92
C ASP A 48 13.26 -8.68 13.27
N GLU A 49 13.28 -7.37 13.55
CA GLU A 49 13.73 -6.86 14.83
C GLU A 49 12.83 -7.29 15.99
N LYS A 50 11.50 -7.31 15.79
CA LYS A 50 10.57 -7.82 16.79
C LYS A 50 10.78 -9.30 17.08
N ILE A 51 11.01 -10.11 16.06
CA ILE A 51 11.33 -11.54 16.21
C ILE A 51 12.64 -11.71 16.99
N ARG A 52 13.66 -10.93 16.67
CA ARG A 52 14.96 -10.96 17.38
C ARG A 52 14.80 -10.67 18.87
N LEU A 53 13.93 -9.71 19.25
CA LEU A 53 13.72 -9.27 20.64
C LEU A 53 12.76 -10.19 21.42
N SER A 54 11.72 -10.73 20.77
CA SER A 54 10.60 -11.38 21.46
C SER A 54 10.35 -12.81 21.00
N GLY A 55 11.03 -13.29 19.96
CA GLY A 55 10.71 -14.54 19.27
C GLY A 55 9.43 -14.39 18.44
N GLY A 56 8.79 -15.50 18.11
CA GLY A 56 7.65 -15.53 17.19
C GLY A 56 8.08 -15.69 15.74
N THR A 57 7.20 -15.37 14.80
CA THR A 57 7.44 -15.53 13.36
C THR A 57 6.92 -14.32 12.57
N VAL A 58 7.33 -14.22 11.30
CA VAL A 58 6.73 -13.30 10.35
C VAL A 58 5.44 -13.90 9.80
N HIS A 59 4.40 -13.07 9.67
CA HIS A 59 3.16 -13.40 8.99
C HIS A 59 2.96 -12.44 7.82
N TYR A 60 2.82 -12.99 6.61
CA TYR A 60 2.71 -12.20 5.38
C TYR A 60 1.25 -11.98 4.98
N GLY A 61 1.01 -10.87 4.31
CA GLY A 61 -0.32 -10.55 3.80
C GLY A 61 -0.38 -9.18 3.13
N TRP A 62 -1.57 -8.59 3.16
CA TRP A 62 -1.88 -7.32 2.56
C TRP A 62 -2.51 -6.38 3.58
N SER A 63 -1.93 -5.21 3.78
CA SER A 63 -2.55 -4.13 4.55
C SER A 63 -3.48 -3.34 3.65
N VAL A 64 -4.76 -3.19 4.06
CA VAL A 64 -5.81 -2.57 3.24
C VAL A 64 -6.15 -1.19 3.75
N HIS A 65 -6.14 -0.20 2.85
CA HIS A 65 -6.36 1.20 3.14
C HIS A 65 -7.47 1.79 2.26
N PHE A 66 -8.28 2.67 2.85
CA PHE A 66 -9.20 3.52 2.11
C PHE A 66 -8.56 4.89 1.91
N ASN A 67 -8.40 5.31 0.66
CA ASN A 67 -7.80 6.60 0.31
C ASN A 67 -8.89 7.60 -0.08
N ASP A 68 -9.12 8.58 0.78
CA ASP A 68 -10.01 9.75 0.60
C ASP A 68 -11.44 9.42 0.08
N GLY A 69 -11.90 8.18 0.27
CA GLY A 69 -13.21 7.73 -0.19
C GLY A 69 -13.30 7.47 -1.70
N TYR A 70 -12.19 7.55 -2.44
CA TYR A 70 -12.16 7.33 -3.89
C TYR A 70 -11.69 5.92 -4.28
N LEU A 71 -10.72 5.39 -3.57
CA LEU A 71 -10.17 4.08 -3.86
C LEU A 71 -9.84 3.30 -2.59
N ILE A 72 -9.80 1.98 -2.75
CA ILE A 72 -9.23 1.05 -1.79
C ILE A 72 -7.92 0.50 -2.36
N GLU A 73 -6.92 0.37 -1.53
CA GLU A 73 -5.58 -0.06 -1.88
C GLU A 73 -5.12 -1.15 -0.92
N ALA A 74 -4.56 -2.22 -1.45
CA ALA A 74 -3.88 -3.26 -0.71
C ALA A 74 -2.38 -3.16 -0.96
N GLU A 75 -1.62 -3.00 0.11
CA GLU A 75 -0.16 -2.93 0.12
C GLU A 75 0.41 -4.21 0.70
N ARG A 76 1.42 -4.80 0.05
CA ARG A 76 2.10 -5.98 0.58
C ARG A 76 2.74 -5.64 1.91
N HIS A 77 2.44 -6.44 2.94
CA HIS A 77 2.78 -6.10 4.30
C HIS A 77 3.20 -7.34 5.10
N ALA A 78 4.10 -7.13 6.08
CA ALA A 78 4.48 -8.12 7.06
C ALA A 78 4.04 -7.66 8.46
N ILE A 79 3.50 -8.59 9.23
CA ILE A 79 3.15 -8.40 10.63
C ILE A 79 3.82 -9.48 11.49
N TRP A 80 3.94 -9.22 12.77
CA TRP A 80 4.50 -10.16 13.71
C TRP A 80 3.43 -11.10 14.25
N GLU A 81 3.75 -12.40 14.28
CA GLU A 81 2.95 -13.44 14.93
C GLU A 81 3.71 -13.93 16.16
N ASN A 82 3.09 -13.84 17.33
CA ASN A 82 3.70 -14.32 18.56
C ASN A 82 3.62 -15.86 18.68
N LYS A 83 4.23 -16.42 19.73
CA LYS A 83 4.25 -17.88 19.96
C LYS A 83 2.86 -18.49 20.26
N GLN A 84 1.86 -17.67 20.54
CA GLN A 84 0.47 -18.04 20.78
C GLN A 84 -0.40 -17.92 19.52
N GLY A 85 0.16 -17.47 18.40
CA GLY A 85 -0.54 -17.24 17.14
C GLY A 85 -1.29 -15.90 17.08
N GLU A 86 -1.01 -14.97 18.00
CA GLU A 86 -1.62 -13.64 17.97
C GLU A 86 -0.86 -12.73 17.01
N LEU A 87 -1.60 -12.01 16.18
CA LEU A 87 -1.07 -11.13 15.14
C LEU A 87 -0.99 -9.67 15.63
N LEU A 88 0.13 -9.01 15.34
CA LEU A 88 0.39 -7.64 15.73
C LEU A 88 1.16 -6.89 14.64
N CYS A 89 0.65 -5.73 14.22
CA CYS A 89 1.40 -4.84 13.36
C CYS A 89 2.38 -3.99 14.21
N VAL A 90 3.67 -4.09 13.90
CA VAL A 90 4.73 -3.36 14.62
C VAL A 90 5.30 -2.19 13.80
N THR A 91 4.69 -1.90 12.65
CA THR A 91 5.11 -0.82 11.75
C THR A 91 4.29 0.43 11.98
N PRO A 92 4.92 1.62 12.13
CA PRO A 92 4.20 2.87 12.23
C PRO A 92 3.52 3.23 10.91
N HIS A 93 2.32 3.79 11.00
CA HIS A 93 1.55 4.27 9.86
C HIS A 93 1.46 5.81 9.90
N PRO A 94 1.51 6.51 8.74
CA PRO A 94 1.53 7.98 8.68
C PRO A 94 0.38 8.67 9.42
N GLN A 95 -0.75 7.97 9.60
CA GLN A 95 -1.94 8.48 10.26
C GLN A 95 -2.12 7.97 11.69
N ASN A 96 -1.08 7.34 12.28
CA ASN A 96 -1.09 6.80 13.64
C ASN A 96 -2.33 5.93 13.94
N TYR A 97 -2.64 5.00 13.06
CA TYR A 97 -3.76 4.07 13.26
C TYR A 97 -3.49 3.11 14.42
N ASP A 98 -4.51 2.90 15.25
CA ASP A 98 -4.47 1.88 16.33
C ASP A 98 -4.66 0.46 15.79
N THR A 99 -5.15 0.33 14.56
CA THR A 99 -5.43 -0.96 13.92
C THR A 99 -5.21 -0.89 12.42
N VAL A 100 -4.85 -2.01 11.81
CA VAL A 100 -4.81 -2.19 10.36
C VAL A 100 -5.85 -3.22 9.92
N ILE A 101 -6.41 -3.05 8.72
CA ILE A 101 -7.19 -4.06 8.03
C ILE A 101 -6.19 -4.94 7.29
N PHE A 102 -6.20 -6.22 7.57
CA PHE A 102 -5.20 -7.14 7.05
C PHE A 102 -5.85 -8.36 6.40
N ILE A 103 -5.36 -8.75 5.24
CA ILE A 103 -5.75 -9.98 4.54
C ILE A 103 -4.52 -10.89 4.52
N SER A 104 -4.61 -12.03 5.18
CA SER A 104 -3.53 -13.00 5.25
C SER A 104 -3.21 -13.61 3.88
N ASP A 105 -1.93 -13.68 3.57
CA ASP A 105 -1.40 -14.36 2.38
C ASP A 105 0.02 -14.83 2.72
N ASN A 106 0.10 -16.06 3.19
CA ASN A 106 1.34 -16.67 3.69
C ASN A 106 2.36 -16.98 2.58
N THR A 107 2.19 -16.44 1.38
CA THR A 107 3.20 -16.55 0.32
C THR A 107 4.42 -15.75 0.74
N PRO A 108 5.58 -16.39 0.97
CA PRO A 108 6.81 -15.68 1.27
C PRO A 108 7.16 -14.69 0.16
N VAL A 109 7.54 -13.49 0.56
CA VAL A 109 7.98 -12.45 -0.37
C VAL A 109 9.44 -12.15 -0.10
N ASP A 110 10.26 -12.12 -1.15
CA ASP A 110 11.59 -11.57 -1.06
C ASP A 110 11.48 -10.07 -0.73
N PRO A 111 12.02 -9.60 0.42
CA PRO A 111 11.97 -8.20 0.82
C PRO A 111 12.61 -7.24 -0.19
N GLN A 112 13.41 -7.75 -1.12
CA GLN A 112 14.04 -6.98 -2.19
C GLN A 112 13.14 -6.84 -3.43
N THR A 113 12.07 -7.64 -3.50
CA THR A 113 11.10 -7.56 -4.60
C THR A 113 10.09 -6.46 -4.30
N ASP A 114 10.08 -5.42 -5.14
CA ASP A 114 9.07 -4.37 -5.07
C ASP A 114 7.75 -4.88 -5.68
N VAL A 115 6.83 -5.32 -4.80
CA VAL A 115 5.49 -5.75 -5.20
C VAL A 115 4.60 -4.52 -5.25
N ASP A 116 4.06 -4.19 -6.42
CA ASP A 116 3.17 -3.04 -6.55
C ASP A 116 1.85 -3.26 -5.80
N ASN A 117 1.28 -2.16 -5.30
CA ASN A 117 0.01 -2.17 -4.58
C ASN A 117 -1.14 -2.52 -5.53
N VAL A 118 -2.09 -3.30 -5.05
CA VAL A 118 -3.34 -3.59 -5.76
C VAL A 118 -4.36 -2.52 -5.42
N ARG A 119 -4.95 -1.89 -6.44
CA ARG A 119 -5.87 -0.76 -6.29
C ARG A 119 -7.21 -1.03 -6.95
N MET A 120 -8.27 -0.50 -6.36
CA MET A 120 -9.62 -0.61 -6.90
C MET A 120 -10.38 0.70 -6.67
N ASN A 121 -11.03 1.22 -7.73
CA ASN A 121 -11.97 2.32 -7.65
C ASN A 121 -13.21 1.89 -6.85
N ILE A 122 -13.59 2.70 -5.85
CA ILE A 122 -14.79 2.49 -5.03
C ILE A 122 -15.87 3.53 -5.30
N THR A 123 -15.72 4.29 -6.39
CA THR A 123 -16.67 5.32 -6.83
C THR A 123 -17.13 5.02 -8.26
N ALA A 124 -18.07 5.82 -8.76
CA ALA A 124 -18.46 5.81 -10.17
C ALA A 124 -17.62 6.77 -11.03
N ASN A 125 -16.57 7.41 -10.47
CA ASN A 125 -15.77 8.39 -11.18
C ASN A 125 -14.69 7.70 -12.04
N PRO A 126 -14.76 7.76 -13.38
CA PRO A 126 -13.80 7.11 -14.27
C PRO A 126 -12.38 7.69 -14.17
N LEU A 127 -12.21 8.91 -13.68
CA LEU A 127 -10.87 9.49 -13.47
C LEU A 127 -10.07 8.73 -12.40
N VAL A 128 -10.74 8.04 -11.48
CA VAL A 128 -10.07 7.18 -10.50
C VAL A 128 -9.49 5.95 -11.19
N ASP A 129 -10.21 5.37 -12.17
CA ASP A 129 -9.70 4.25 -12.97
C ASP A 129 -8.51 4.67 -13.83
N ASP A 130 -8.58 5.85 -14.47
CA ASP A 130 -7.47 6.43 -15.22
C ASP A 130 -6.23 6.64 -14.33
N TRP A 131 -6.44 7.14 -13.11
CA TRP A 131 -5.36 7.32 -12.14
C TRP A 131 -4.74 5.99 -11.72
N ILE A 132 -5.56 4.96 -11.44
CA ILE A 132 -5.09 3.61 -11.11
C ILE A 132 -4.27 3.03 -12.26
N MET A 133 -4.75 3.15 -13.49
CA MET A 133 -4.03 2.70 -14.69
C MET A 133 -2.66 3.37 -14.81
N ILE A 134 -2.58 4.69 -14.63
CA ILE A 134 -1.32 5.44 -14.66
C ILE A 134 -0.37 4.96 -13.55
N ARG A 135 -0.88 4.76 -12.33
CA ARG A 135 -0.07 4.29 -11.19
C ARG A 135 0.51 2.90 -11.44
N ASN A 136 -0.30 1.98 -11.93
CA ASN A 136 0.14 0.62 -12.24
C ASN A 136 1.17 0.61 -13.37
N THR A 137 0.93 1.39 -14.44
CA THR A 137 1.90 1.53 -15.55
C THR A 137 3.23 2.10 -15.08
N LEU A 138 3.22 3.07 -14.16
CA LEU A 138 4.44 3.62 -13.57
C LEU A 138 5.15 2.61 -12.68
N GLY A 139 4.42 1.81 -11.91
CA GLY A 139 4.97 0.71 -11.10
C GLY A 139 5.70 -0.30 -12.00
N ASP A 140 5.03 -0.80 -13.04
CA ASP A 140 5.62 -1.72 -14.01
C ASP A 140 6.88 -1.14 -14.70
N PHE A 141 6.83 0.16 -15.04
CA PHE A 141 7.97 0.85 -15.62
C PHE A 141 9.15 0.87 -14.64
N TYR A 142 8.91 1.23 -13.38
CA TYR A 142 9.96 1.28 -12.37
C TYR A 142 10.56 -0.09 -12.07
N ASN A 143 9.73 -1.14 -11.99
CA ASN A 143 10.19 -2.50 -11.75
C ASN A 143 11.10 -3.00 -12.89
N ARG A 144 10.77 -2.68 -14.14
CA ARG A 144 11.64 -3.00 -15.30
C ARG A 144 12.96 -2.25 -15.28
N PHE A 145 12.98 -0.99 -14.85
CA PHE A 145 14.22 -0.19 -14.79
C PHE A 145 15.09 -0.54 -13.60
N SER A 146 14.53 -0.89 -12.43
CA SER A 146 15.33 -1.30 -11.28
C SER A 146 16.05 -2.62 -11.53
N SER A 147 15.45 -3.57 -12.22
CA SER A 147 16.12 -4.81 -12.60
C SER A 147 17.25 -4.58 -13.62
N SER A 148 17.09 -3.66 -14.57
CA SER A 148 18.14 -3.31 -15.53
C SER A 148 19.26 -2.44 -14.93
N GLU A 149 18.98 -1.62 -13.90
CA GLU A 149 19.99 -0.82 -13.19
C GLU A 149 20.82 -1.66 -12.21
N GLN A 150 20.33 -2.75 -11.66
CA GLN A 150 21.16 -3.69 -10.90
C GLN A 150 22.27 -4.28 -11.77
N ASP A 151 21.97 -4.57 -13.03
CA ASP A 151 22.97 -5.01 -14.01
C ASP A 151 23.89 -3.86 -14.49
N ALA A 152 23.41 -2.61 -14.46
CA ALA A 152 24.15 -1.42 -14.91
C ALA A 152 24.99 -0.75 -13.81
N ARG A 153 24.68 -0.95 -12.51
CA ARG A 153 25.48 -0.42 -11.37
C ARG A 153 26.90 -0.91 -11.33
N VAL A 154 27.19 -1.97 -12.08
CA VAL A 154 28.56 -2.45 -12.28
C VAL A 154 29.36 -1.51 -13.24
N ARG A 155 28.73 -0.54 -13.95
CA ARG A 155 29.39 0.15 -15.06
C ARG A 155 29.36 1.68 -15.11
N HIS A 156 28.50 2.46 -14.39
CA HIS A 156 28.55 3.96 -14.51
C HIS A 156 27.91 4.78 -13.36
N PRO A 157 28.48 5.96 -13.02
CA PRO A 157 28.02 6.84 -11.92
C PRO A 157 26.91 7.85 -12.27
N ALA A 158 26.13 7.65 -13.33
CA ALA A 158 25.15 8.64 -13.83
C ALA A 158 23.76 8.60 -13.14
N THR A 159 23.60 7.88 -12.03
CA THR A 159 22.30 7.53 -11.41
C THR A 159 21.59 8.68 -10.67
N THR A 160 22.24 9.82 -10.41
CA THR A 160 21.65 10.95 -9.67
C THR A 160 20.63 11.74 -10.52
N SER A 161 20.78 11.76 -11.85
CA SER A 161 19.93 12.52 -12.77
C SER A 161 18.56 11.86 -12.96
N ILE A 162 18.50 10.52 -13.02
CA ILE A 162 17.28 9.76 -13.26
C ILE A 162 16.33 9.85 -12.05
N ARG A 163 16.85 9.87 -10.81
CA ARG A 163 16.03 10.05 -9.60
C ARG A 163 15.34 11.42 -9.57
N ARG A 164 15.99 12.49 -10.00
CA ARG A 164 15.40 13.84 -10.07
C ARG A 164 14.32 13.93 -11.16
N PHE A 165 14.50 13.27 -12.29
CA PHE A 165 13.52 13.20 -13.37
C PHE A 165 12.27 12.39 -12.95
N LYS A 166 12.44 11.29 -12.20
CA LYS A 166 11.37 10.50 -11.58
C LYS A 166 10.46 11.35 -10.68
N PHE A 167 11.06 12.16 -9.80
CA PHE A 167 10.31 13.04 -8.89
C PHE A 167 9.52 14.12 -9.65
N PHE A 168 10.09 14.66 -10.71
CA PHE A 168 9.47 15.72 -11.50
C PHE A 168 8.23 15.23 -12.27
N ILE A 169 8.32 14.08 -12.94
CA ILE A 169 7.17 13.48 -13.66
C ILE A 169 6.01 13.15 -12.70
N VAL A 170 6.28 12.48 -11.58
CA VAL A 170 5.25 12.14 -10.58
C VAL A 170 4.60 13.39 -9.98
N TYR A 171 5.39 14.46 -9.76
CA TYR A 171 4.89 15.71 -9.21
C TYR A 171 4.03 16.47 -10.22
N CYS A 172 4.45 16.56 -11.48
CA CYS A 172 3.66 17.18 -12.56
C CYS A 172 2.34 16.44 -12.82
N PHE A 173 2.34 15.10 -12.83
CA PHE A 173 1.11 14.32 -12.96
C PHE A 173 0.16 14.50 -11.79
N LYS A 174 0.66 14.52 -10.53
CA LYS A 174 -0.17 14.80 -9.36
C LYS A 174 -0.86 16.16 -9.46
N ILE A 175 -0.15 17.20 -9.90
CA ILE A 175 -0.71 18.55 -10.07
C ILE A 175 -1.79 18.56 -11.16
N VAL A 176 -1.57 17.94 -12.30
CA VAL A 176 -2.52 17.90 -13.42
C VAL A 176 -3.80 17.16 -13.03
N ILE A 177 -3.69 16.04 -12.32
CA ILE A 177 -4.85 15.28 -11.83
C ILE A 177 -5.60 16.08 -10.75
N TYR A 178 -4.90 16.68 -9.80
CA TYR A 178 -5.49 17.49 -8.75
C TYR A 178 -6.24 18.71 -9.31
N LEU A 179 -5.67 19.38 -10.30
CA LEU A 179 -6.32 20.50 -11.01
C LEU A 179 -7.54 20.04 -11.82
N LYS A 180 -7.52 18.87 -12.46
CA LYS A 180 -8.68 18.32 -13.15
C LYS A 180 -9.82 17.95 -12.18
N ILE A 181 -9.50 17.35 -11.03
CA ILE A 181 -10.48 17.02 -10.01
C ILE A 181 -11.15 18.30 -9.46
N ILE A 182 -10.37 19.34 -9.17
CA ILE A 182 -10.90 20.64 -8.70
C ILE A 182 -11.77 21.29 -9.77
N LEU A 183 -11.36 21.32 -11.03
CA LEU A 183 -12.13 21.90 -12.13
C LEU A 183 -13.47 21.19 -12.36
N LEU A 184 -13.51 19.86 -12.21
CA LEU A 184 -14.75 19.08 -12.37
C LEU A 184 -15.69 19.18 -11.15
N SER A 185 -15.14 19.42 -9.95
CA SER A 185 -15.95 19.69 -8.75
C SER A 185 -16.52 21.11 -8.70
N ALA A 186 -15.96 22.02 -9.49
CA ALA A 186 -16.37 23.42 -9.58
C ALA A 186 -17.41 23.72 -10.68
N THR A 187 -17.81 22.73 -11.51
CA THR A 187 -18.90 22.92 -12.46
C THR A 187 -20.25 22.84 -11.73
N PRO A 188 -21.04 23.92 -11.69
CA PRO A 188 -22.37 23.86 -11.10
C PRO A 188 -23.25 22.92 -11.92
N TYR A 189 -23.96 22.05 -11.21
CA TYR A 189 -24.98 21.17 -11.77
C TYR A 189 -26.08 22.05 -12.37
N ILE A 190 -26.06 22.28 -13.67
CA ILE A 190 -27.17 22.93 -14.38
C ILE A 190 -28.20 21.81 -14.61
N SER A 191 -29.21 21.76 -13.74
CA SER A 191 -30.39 20.93 -13.96
C SER A 191 -31.19 21.47 -15.16
N PRO A 192 -31.73 20.58 -15.99
CA PRO A 192 -32.65 20.94 -17.07
C PRO A 192 -34.03 21.43 -16.53
#